data_5be5f57bbda2f8a53646df9b7812fdca
#
_entry.id   5be5f57bbda2f8a53646df9b7812fdca
#
_cell.length_a   1.000
_cell.length_b   1.000
_cell.length_c   1.000
_cell.angle_alpha   90.00
_cell.angle_beta   90.00
_cell.angle_gamma   90.00
#
_symmetry.space_group_name_H-M   'P 1'
#
loop_
_entity.id
_entity.type
_entity.pdbx_description
1 polymer ?
#
loop_
_entity_poly.entity_id
_entity_poly.type
_entity_poly.pdbx_seq_one_letter_code
_entity_poly.pdbx_strand_id
1 'polypeptide(L)'
;LTVRSTAGITLAHGAVFAGFPGGKLVAMSLFNGNLGWEVTVSQPRGVTELERMTDVTSSPVVNNQFVCAVAYQGRVACFAINDGTQIWAREASSSAGLTMDNDYVYVTEEKGIVAAYDLLSGAGMWKQSRLGSKKLSSPIIRGQYIVVGDDQGYVNLLRNYDGVLVARSAT
;
A
#
# COMPACT_ATOMS: atom_id res chain seq x y z
N LEU A 1 -7.25 -1.91 -20.55
CA LEU A 1 -5.81 -1.89 -20.24
C LEU A 1 -5.64 -2.05 -18.74
N THR A 2 -4.83 -2.99 -18.30
CA THR A 2 -4.46 -3.20 -16.90
C THR A 2 -2.96 -3.10 -16.78
N VAL A 3 -2.48 -2.59 -15.63
CA VAL A 3 -1.05 -2.69 -15.29
C VAL A 3 -0.73 -4.17 -15.09
N ARG A 4 0.40 -4.66 -15.61
CA ARG A 4 0.89 -6.00 -15.24
C ARG A 4 1.10 -5.99 -13.73
N SER A 5 0.17 -6.61 -13.02
CA SER A 5 0.10 -6.61 -11.57
C SER A 5 0.68 -7.93 -11.06
N THR A 6 1.53 -7.82 -10.07
CA THR A 6 1.87 -8.92 -9.17
C THR A 6 1.00 -8.86 -7.92
N ALA A 7 -0.25 -8.40 -8.07
CA ALA A 7 -1.17 -8.28 -6.95
C ALA A 7 -1.23 -9.61 -6.22
N GLY A 8 -0.66 -9.61 -5.02
CA GLY A 8 -0.72 -10.76 -4.13
C GLY A 8 -2.03 -10.76 -3.35
N ILE A 9 -2.29 -11.90 -2.74
CA ILE A 9 -3.38 -12.06 -1.78
C ILE A 9 -2.82 -12.05 -0.36
N THR A 10 -3.62 -11.61 0.59
CA THR A 10 -3.30 -11.68 2.02
C THR A 10 -4.33 -12.56 2.71
N LEU A 11 -3.85 -13.52 3.50
CA LEU A 11 -4.67 -14.43 4.29
C LEU A 11 -4.63 -14.00 5.75
N ALA A 12 -5.76 -13.66 6.32
CA ALA A 12 -5.88 -13.31 7.73
C ALA A 12 -7.30 -13.55 8.24
N HIS A 13 -7.44 -13.86 9.51
CA HIS A 13 -8.74 -14.00 10.22
C HIS A 13 -9.79 -14.87 9.50
N GLY A 14 -9.35 -15.95 8.83
CA GLY A 14 -10.25 -16.84 8.09
C GLY A 14 -10.79 -16.25 6.77
N ALA A 15 -10.17 -15.17 6.29
CA ALA A 15 -10.53 -14.51 5.04
C ALA A 15 -9.34 -14.36 4.08
N VAL A 16 -9.66 -14.22 2.82
CA VAL A 16 -8.74 -13.84 1.73
C VAL A 16 -9.02 -12.38 1.37
N PHE A 17 -7.98 -11.55 1.39
CA PHE A 17 -8.04 -10.17 0.92
C PHE A 17 -7.24 -10.05 -0.38
N ALA A 18 -7.87 -9.53 -1.43
CA ALA A 18 -7.26 -9.41 -2.74
C ALA A 18 -7.58 -8.06 -3.40
N GLY A 19 -6.56 -7.45 -4.00
CA GLY A 19 -6.70 -6.27 -4.84
C GLY A 19 -6.99 -6.66 -6.29
N PHE A 20 -7.79 -5.84 -6.97
CA PHE A 20 -8.20 -6.07 -8.35
C PHE A 20 -8.03 -4.81 -9.21
N PRO A 21 -8.02 -4.98 -10.55
CA PRO A 21 -8.12 -3.87 -11.47
C PRO A 21 -9.35 -2.98 -11.23
N GLY A 22 -9.24 -1.70 -11.58
CA GLY A 22 -10.28 -0.72 -11.33
C GLY A 22 -10.34 -0.23 -9.88
N GLY A 23 -9.27 -0.43 -9.12
CA GLY A 23 -9.13 0.08 -7.76
C GLY A 23 -9.97 -0.66 -6.72
N LYS A 24 -10.30 -1.93 -6.96
CA LYS A 24 -11.14 -2.72 -6.07
C LYS A 24 -10.35 -3.54 -5.07
N LEU A 25 -10.91 -3.72 -3.87
CA LEU A 25 -10.44 -4.59 -2.82
C LEU A 25 -11.60 -5.50 -2.39
N VAL A 26 -11.34 -6.79 -2.29
CA VAL A 26 -12.34 -7.82 -1.98
C VAL A 26 -11.89 -8.63 -0.78
N ALA A 27 -12.84 -8.93 0.11
CA ALA A 27 -12.68 -9.92 1.17
C ALA A 27 -13.59 -11.11 0.92
N MET A 28 -13.04 -12.32 0.98
CA MET A 28 -13.77 -13.58 0.79
C MET A 28 -13.47 -14.55 1.93
N SER A 29 -14.45 -15.36 2.28
CA SER A 29 -14.31 -16.41 3.28
C SER A 29 -13.36 -17.51 2.78
N LEU A 30 -12.37 -17.88 3.59
CA LEU A 30 -11.51 -19.05 3.33
C LEU A 30 -12.25 -20.39 3.39
N PHE A 31 -13.37 -20.46 4.13
CA PHE A 31 -14.08 -21.72 4.36
C PHE A 31 -14.92 -22.16 3.16
N ASN A 32 -15.56 -21.19 2.48
CA ASN A 32 -16.55 -21.52 1.45
C ASN A 32 -16.43 -20.66 0.18
N GLY A 33 -15.46 -19.73 0.14
CA GLY A 33 -15.26 -18.82 -1.00
C GLY A 33 -16.33 -17.74 -1.17
N ASN A 34 -17.25 -17.60 -0.21
CA ASN A 34 -18.30 -16.59 -0.30
C ASN A 34 -17.70 -15.18 -0.17
N LEU A 35 -18.24 -14.26 -0.97
CA LEU A 35 -17.93 -12.84 -0.87
C LEU A 35 -18.39 -12.31 0.50
N GLY A 36 -17.46 -11.76 1.27
CA GLY A 36 -17.76 -11.03 2.50
C GLY A 36 -18.17 -9.59 2.17
N TRP A 37 -17.26 -8.86 1.52
CA TRP A 37 -17.50 -7.50 1.05
C TRP A 37 -16.54 -7.13 -0.11
N GLU A 38 -16.95 -6.13 -0.89
CA GLU A 38 -16.16 -5.51 -1.94
C GLU A 38 -16.20 -4.00 -1.75
N VAL A 39 -15.05 -3.35 -1.85
CA VAL A 39 -14.92 -1.89 -1.71
C VAL A 39 -14.05 -1.31 -2.81
N THR A 40 -14.17 0.00 -3.02
CA THR A 40 -13.36 0.75 -3.97
C THR A 40 -12.31 1.55 -3.21
N VAL A 41 -11.03 1.19 -3.39
CA VAL A 41 -9.86 1.91 -2.85
C VAL A 41 -9.72 3.25 -3.56
N SER A 42 -9.84 3.24 -4.88
CA SER A 42 -9.78 4.43 -5.72
C SER A 42 -10.64 4.28 -6.96
N GLN A 43 -11.35 5.34 -7.31
CA GLN A 43 -12.12 5.39 -8.55
C GLN A 43 -11.25 5.85 -9.72
N PRO A 44 -11.37 5.22 -10.91
CA PRO A 44 -10.71 5.68 -12.11
C PRO A 44 -11.06 7.13 -12.41
N ARG A 45 -10.05 7.97 -12.60
CA ARG A 45 -10.20 9.40 -12.95
C ARG A 45 -9.43 9.70 -14.22
N GLY A 46 -9.95 10.57 -15.06
CA GLY A 46 -9.31 11.03 -16.29
C GLY A 46 -10.18 10.85 -17.54
N VAL A 47 -9.73 11.41 -18.65
CA VAL A 47 -10.42 11.42 -19.94
C VAL A 47 -9.96 10.25 -20.80
N THR A 48 -8.67 9.88 -20.71
CA THR A 48 -8.07 8.78 -21.46
C THR A 48 -8.12 7.46 -20.71
N GLU A 49 -8.03 6.34 -21.43
CA GLU A 49 -7.96 5.01 -20.81
C GLU A 49 -6.71 4.84 -19.92
N LEU A 50 -5.59 5.46 -20.29
CA LEU A 50 -4.36 5.44 -19.50
C LEU A 50 -4.49 6.18 -18.19
N GLU A 51 -5.18 7.34 -18.17
CA GLU A 51 -5.46 8.11 -16.96
C GLU A 51 -6.46 7.38 -16.03
N ARG A 52 -7.31 6.51 -16.60
CA ARG A 52 -8.27 5.70 -15.85
C ARG A 52 -7.69 4.41 -15.27
N MET A 53 -6.41 4.12 -15.51
CA MET A 53 -5.77 2.95 -14.93
C MET A 53 -5.55 3.15 -13.44
N THR A 54 -6.46 2.63 -12.65
CA THR A 54 -6.41 2.68 -11.19
C THR A 54 -6.53 1.25 -10.69
N ASP A 55 -5.38 0.60 -10.48
CA ASP A 55 -5.34 -0.82 -10.12
C ASP A 55 -4.72 -0.99 -8.73
N VAL A 56 -5.30 -1.84 -7.89
CA VAL A 56 -4.63 -2.31 -6.68
C VAL A 56 -3.62 -3.39 -7.10
N THR A 57 -2.37 -2.98 -7.24
CA THR A 57 -1.30 -3.82 -7.82
C THR A 57 -0.45 -4.54 -6.80
N SER A 58 -0.62 -4.23 -5.52
CA SER A 58 0.13 -4.83 -4.41
C SER A 58 -0.78 -5.61 -3.47
N SER A 59 -0.16 -6.49 -2.67
CA SER A 59 -0.90 -7.20 -1.61
C SER A 59 -1.46 -6.21 -0.60
N PRO A 60 -2.74 -6.34 -0.21
CA PRO A 60 -3.28 -5.60 0.92
C PRO A 60 -2.53 -5.96 2.20
N VAL A 61 -2.44 -5.04 3.15
CA VAL A 61 -1.90 -5.29 4.48
C VAL A 61 -3.03 -5.32 5.50
N VAL A 62 -2.96 -6.26 6.44
CA VAL A 62 -4.07 -6.57 7.36
C VAL A 62 -3.54 -6.68 8.79
N ASN A 63 -4.27 -6.09 9.74
CA ASN A 63 -4.10 -6.33 11.17
C ASN A 63 -5.43 -6.81 11.79
N ASN A 64 -5.58 -6.74 13.10
CA ASN A 64 -6.80 -7.23 13.78
C ASN A 64 -8.04 -6.36 13.54
N GLN A 65 -7.90 -5.13 13.06
CA GLN A 65 -8.99 -4.15 12.93
C GLN A 65 -9.15 -3.62 11.51
N PHE A 66 -8.04 -3.51 10.77
CA PHE A 66 -7.99 -2.81 9.50
C PHE A 66 -7.40 -3.67 8.39
N VAL A 67 -7.86 -3.41 7.19
CA VAL A 67 -7.20 -3.79 5.95
C VAL A 67 -6.90 -2.53 5.15
N CYS A 68 -5.65 -2.35 4.74
CA CYS A 68 -5.22 -1.19 3.95
C CYS A 68 -4.68 -1.65 2.61
N ALA A 69 -4.97 -0.87 1.59
CA ALA A 69 -4.51 -1.10 0.22
C ALA A 69 -4.14 0.22 -0.45
N VAL A 70 -3.27 0.15 -1.45
CA VAL A 70 -2.88 1.30 -2.27
C VAL A 70 -3.08 0.96 -3.74
N ALA A 71 -3.60 1.93 -4.48
CA ALA A 71 -3.80 1.82 -5.92
C ALA A 71 -2.78 2.64 -6.70
N TYR A 72 -2.41 2.13 -7.87
CA TYR A 72 -1.65 2.89 -8.86
C TYR A 72 -2.52 4.04 -9.40
N GLN A 73 -1.95 5.23 -9.55
CA GLN A 73 -2.65 6.47 -9.97
C GLN A 73 -3.92 6.77 -9.15
N GLY A 74 -3.90 6.45 -7.86
CA GLY A 74 -5.10 6.49 -7.06
C GLY A 74 -4.88 6.95 -5.63
N ARG A 75 -5.23 6.09 -4.71
CA ARG A 75 -5.26 6.36 -3.27
C ARG A 75 -4.65 5.23 -2.47
N VAL A 76 -4.16 5.57 -1.29
CA VAL A 76 -4.05 4.65 -0.17
C VAL A 76 -5.30 4.79 0.69
N ALA A 77 -5.89 3.68 1.09
CA ALA A 77 -7.08 3.68 1.94
C ALA A 77 -7.05 2.51 2.92
N CYS A 78 -7.63 2.74 4.09
CA CYS A 78 -7.85 1.72 5.12
C CYS A 78 -9.34 1.54 5.38
N PHE A 79 -9.73 0.30 5.60
CA PHE A 79 -11.10 -0.15 5.79
C PHE A 79 -11.20 -1.01 7.04
N ALA A 80 -12.35 -1.02 7.69
CA ALA A 80 -12.65 -1.94 8.75
C ALA A 80 -12.67 -3.38 8.22
N ILE A 81 -12.00 -4.29 8.90
CA ILE A 81 -11.83 -5.67 8.43
C ILE A 81 -13.16 -6.43 8.33
N ASN A 82 -14.13 -6.11 9.20
CA ASN A 82 -15.37 -6.87 9.35
C ASN A 82 -16.37 -6.63 8.21
N ASP A 83 -16.48 -5.39 7.73
CA ASP A 83 -17.55 -4.98 6.82
C ASP A 83 -17.08 -4.12 5.64
N GLY A 84 -15.78 -3.80 5.58
CA GLY A 84 -15.23 -2.95 4.52
C GLY A 84 -15.57 -1.46 4.66
N THR A 85 -16.09 -1.01 5.81
CA THR A 85 -16.34 0.42 6.02
C THR A 85 -15.03 1.21 5.89
N GLN A 86 -15.02 2.22 5.01
CA GLN A 86 -13.84 3.06 4.82
C GLN A 86 -13.57 3.90 6.07
N ILE A 87 -12.39 3.75 6.65
CA ILE A 87 -11.93 4.56 7.78
C ILE A 87 -11.34 5.88 7.28
N TRP A 88 -10.41 5.80 6.34
CA TRP A 88 -9.83 6.96 5.68
C TRP A 88 -9.28 6.61 4.29
N ALA A 89 -9.07 7.64 3.48
CA ALA A 89 -8.35 7.54 2.21
C ALA A 89 -7.52 8.81 1.97
N ARG A 90 -6.34 8.66 1.33
CA ARG A 90 -5.44 9.76 0.96
C ARG A 90 -4.94 9.56 -0.46
N GLU A 91 -4.71 10.67 -1.16
CA GLU A 91 -4.09 10.64 -2.48
C GLU A 91 -2.66 10.10 -2.35
N ALA A 92 -2.39 9.01 -3.04
CA ALA A 92 -1.09 8.36 -3.13
C ALA A 92 -1.09 7.44 -4.35
N SER A 93 0.03 7.34 -5.03
CA SER A 93 0.17 6.43 -6.16
C SER A 93 1.31 5.46 -5.90
N SER A 94 1.02 4.18 -5.95
CA SER A 94 2.02 3.15 -5.76
C SER A 94 1.77 1.94 -6.64
N SER A 95 2.81 1.52 -7.34
CA SER A 95 2.91 0.21 -7.97
C SER A 95 3.72 -0.79 -7.13
N ALA A 96 4.45 -0.31 -6.14
CA ALA A 96 5.31 -1.11 -5.29
C ALA A 96 4.59 -1.73 -4.10
N GLY A 97 3.78 -0.94 -3.39
CA GLY A 97 2.97 -1.43 -2.28
C GLY A 97 3.16 -0.67 -0.97
N LEU A 98 2.70 -1.32 0.10
CA LEU A 98 2.62 -0.75 1.43
C LEU A 98 2.93 -1.81 2.50
N THR A 99 3.18 -1.32 3.73
CA THR A 99 3.22 -2.14 4.96
C THR A 99 2.62 -1.34 6.10
N MET A 100 2.30 -1.97 7.23
CA MET A 100 1.82 -1.27 8.43
C MET A 100 2.39 -1.86 9.70
N ASP A 101 2.50 -1.04 10.73
CA ASP A 101 2.66 -1.45 12.13
C ASP A 101 1.42 -1.06 12.95
N ASN A 102 1.58 -0.91 14.27
CA ASN A 102 0.46 -0.56 15.15
C ASN A 102 0.06 0.92 15.06
N ASP A 103 0.94 1.78 14.57
CA ASP A 103 0.79 3.24 14.59
C ASP A 103 0.65 3.84 13.20
N TYR A 104 1.31 3.25 12.19
CA TYR A 104 1.44 3.85 10.86
C TYR A 104 1.23 2.87 9.72
N VAL A 105 0.80 3.43 8.59
CA VAL A 105 0.83 2.80 7.26
C VAL A 105 1.94 3.45 6.45
N TYR A 106 2.86 2.64 5.94
CA TYR A 106 4.00 3.09 5.13
C TYR A 106 3.76 2.69 3.68
N VAL A 107 3.91 3.65 2.79
CA VAL A 107 3.67 3.46 1.35
C VAL A 107 4.93 3.83 0.59
N THR A 108 5.36 2.97 -0.31
CA THR A 108 6.34 3.35 -1.33
C THR A 108 5.58 3.95 -2.51
N GLU A 109 5.63 5.26 -2.62
CA GLU A 109 5.00 5.99 -3.73
C GLU A 109 5.91 6.01 -4.96
N GLU A 110 5.33 6.38 -6.11
CA GLU A 110 6.08 6.63 -7.34
C GLU A 110 7.17 7.71 -7.12
N LYS A 111 8.17 7.73 -8.01
CA LYS A 111 9.30 8.67 -7.99
C LYS A 111 10.24 8.55 -6.79
N GLY A 112 10.32 7.36 -6.18
CA GLY A 112 11.28 7.09 -5.12
C GLY A 112 10.93 7.76 -3.78
N ILE A 113 9.65 7.87 -3.50
CA ILE A 113 9.13 8.46 -2.26
C ILE A 113 8.67 7.35 -1.32
N VAL A 114 8.99 7.48 -0.03
CA VAL A 114 8.38 6.68 1.03
C VAL A 114 7.61 7.62 1.94
N ALA A 115 6.34 7.33 2.18
CA ALA A 115 5.46 8.14 3.02
C ALA A 115 4.88 7.31 4.16
N ALA A 116 4.66 7.94 5.31
CA ALA A 116 3.95 7.36 6.44
C ALA A 116 2.67 8.13 6.74
N TYR A 117 1.62 7.39 7.04
CA TYR A 117 0.31 7.89 7.41
C TYR A 117 -0.08 7.31 8.76
N ASP A 118 -0.68 8.11 9.62
CA ASP A 118 -1.28 7.62 10.88
C ASP A 118 -2.33 6.56 10.58
N LEU A 119 -2.26 5.42 11.26
CA LEU A 119 -3.11 4.27 10.98
C LEU A 119 -4.59 4.55 11.22
N LEU A 120 -4.94 5.36 12.21
CA LEU A 120 -6.32 5.60 12.61
C LEU A 120 -6.98 6.74 11.83
N SER A 121 -6.24 7.80 11.53
CA SER A 121 -6.77 9.03 10.91
C SER A 121 -6.36 9.22 9.45
N GLY A 122 -5.32 8.51 9.01
CA GLY A 122 -4.70 8.73 7.70
C GLY A 122 -3.98 10.09 7.59
N ALA A 123 -3.67 10.76 8.72
CA ALA A 123 -2.89 11.98 8.67
C ALA A 123 -1.48 11.68 8.16
N GLY A 124 -0.95 12.50 7.24
CA GLY A 124 0.42 12.38 6.78
C GLY A 124 1.39 12.71 7.90
N MET A 125 2.25 11.76 8.27
CA MET A 125 3.22 11.90 9.36
C MET A 125 4.55 12.42 8.84
N TRP A 126 5.09 11.76 7.83
CA TRP A 126 6.32 12.16 7.16
C TRP A 126 6.38 11.66 5.72
N LYS A 127 7.23 12.28 4.93
CA LYS A 127 7.50 11.91 3.55
C LYS A 127 8.99 12.02 3.27
N GLN A 128 9.62 10.90 2.92
CA GLN A 128 11.01 10.83 2.50
C GLN A 128 11.10 10.85 0.98
N SER A 129 11.60 11.96 0.40
CA SER A 129 11.75 12.15 -1.05
C SER A 129 13.22 12.25 -1.51
N ARG A 130 14.17 12.13 -0.59
CA ARG A 130 15.59 12.32 -0.88
C ARG A 130 16.32 11.05 -1.37
N LEU A 131 15.59 9.95 -1.58
CA LEU A 131 16.15 8.73 -2.15
C LEU A 131 16.42 8.87 -3.67
N GLY A 132 15.98 9.96 -4.27
CA GLY A 132 16.10 10.23 -5.71
C GLY A 132 14.94 9.60 -6.50
N SER A 133 14.86 9.93 -7.80
CA SER A 133 13.81 9.41 -8.69
C SER A 133 14.06 7.93 -9.06
N LYS A 134 14.14 7.06 -8.07
CA LYS A 134 14.42 5.64 -8.20
C LYS A 134 13.13 4.83 -8.09
N LYS A 135 13.15 3.66 -8.70
CA LYS A 135 12.10 2.68 -8.47
C LYS A 135 12.43 1.92 -7.20
N LEU A 136 11.58 2.05 -6.20
CA LEU A 136 11.73 1.38 -4.91
C LEU A 136 10.86 0.13 -4.84
N SER A 137 11.29 -0.83 -4.03
CA SER A 137 10.50 -2.02 -3.69
C SER A 137 9.35 -1.68 -2.73
N SER A 138 8.46 -2.64 -2.49
CA SER A 138 7.53 -2.59 -1.36
C SER A 138 8.32 -2.39 -0.05
N PRO A 139 7.81 -1.57 0.87
CA PRO A 139 8.47 -1.35 2.15
C PRO A 139 8.29 -2.56 3.07
N ILE A 140 9.28 -2.87 3.88
CA ILE A 140 9.24 -3.92 4.90
C ILE A 140 9.63 -3.32 6.24
N ILE A 141 8.90 -3.68 7.29
CA ILE A 141 9.21 -3.26 8.67
C ILE A 141 10.20 -4.25 9.30
N ARG A 142 11.23 -3.70 9.96
CA ARG A 142 12.17 -4.45 10.80
C ARG A 142 12.50 -3.63 12.04
N GLY A 143 11.84 -3.95 13.16
CA GLY A 143 11.95 -3.20 14.41
C GLY A 143 11.56 -1.74 14.21
N GLN A 144 12.47 -0.82 14.46
CA GLN A 144 12.26 0.62 14.32
C GLN A 144 12.60 1.18 12.92
N TYR A 145 12.73 0.29 11.93
CA TYR A 145 13.16 0.68 10.60
C TYR A 145 12.19 0.20 9.52
N ILE A 146 12.06 1.04 8.49
CA ILE A 146 11.46 0.70 7.21
C ILE A 146 12.61 0.41 6.24
N VAL A 147 12.56 -0.74 5.59
CA VAL A 147 13.57 -1.19 4.64
C VAL A 147 12.98 -1.16 3.24
N VAL A 148 13.67 -0.51 2.31
CA VAL A 148 13.33 -0.50 0.88
C VAL A 148 14.57 -0.74 0.03
N GLY A 149 14.45 -1.60 -0.98
CA GLY A 149 15.44 -1.76 -2.04
C GLY A 149 15.24 -0.75 -3.15
N ASP A 150 16.28 -0.35 -3.85
CA ASP A 150 16.18 0.47 -5.05
C ASP A 150 16.67 -0.27 -6.31
N ASP A 151 16.28 0.23 -7.49
CA ASP A 151 16.63 -0.33 -8.80
C ASP A 151 18.12 -0.18 -9.17
N GLN A 152 18.92 0.44 -8.31
CA GLN A 152 20.37 0.55 -8.45
C GLN A 152 21.13 -0.46 -7.59
N GLY A 153 20.42 -1.38 -6.93
CA GLY A 153 21.03 -2.42 -6.08
C GLY A 153 21.40 -1.94 -4.68
N TYR A 154 20.72 -0.93 -4.15
CA TYR A 154 20.91 -0.52 -2.77
C TYR A 154 19.72 -0.88 -1.90
N VAL A 155 20.01 -1.21 -0.65
CA VAL A 155 19.04 -1.32 0.44
C VAL A 155 19.15 -0.07 1.31
N ASN A 156 18.02 0.58 1.52
CA ASN A 156 17.89 1.82 2.28
C ASN A 156 17.11 1.53 3.56
N LEU A 157 17.65 1.94 4.72
CA LEU A 157 16.99 1.86 6.03
C LEU A 157 16.51 3.24 6.46
N LEU A 158 15.22 3.38 6.62
CA LEU A 158 14.56 4.60 7.11
C LEU A 158 14.08 4.37 8.53
N ARG A 159 14.21 5.34 9.38
CA ARG A 159 13.65 5.30 10.72
C ARG A 159 12.13 5.45 10.64
N ASN A 160 11.36 4.59 11.32
CA ASN A 160 9.92 4.47 11.10
C ASN A 160 9.12 5.70 11.56
N TYR A 161 9.54 6.43 12.59
CA TYR A 161 8.77 7.53 13.17
C TYR A 161 9.01 8.90 12.50
N ASP A 162 10.10 9.08 11.75
CA ASP A 162 10.43 10.37 11.10
C ASP A 162 10.95 10.24 9.66
N GLY A 163 11.12 9.02 9.15
CA GLY A 163 11.56 8.76 7.78
C GLY A 163 13.01 9.12 7.47
N VAL A 164 13.84 9.40 8.49
CA VAL A 164 15.25 9.73 8.27
C VAL A 164 16.00 8.50 7.75
N LEU A 165 16.74 8.68 6.65
CA LEU A 165 17.65 7.65 6.14
C LEU A 165 18.82 7.46 7.11
N VAL A 166 18.89 6.31 7.73
CA VAL A 166 19.92 5.99 8.74
C VAL A 166 21.05 5.12 8.17
N ALA A 167 20.78 4.32 7.14
CA ALA A 167 21.79 3.52 6.47
C ALA A 167 21.41 3.26 5.02
N ARG A 168 22.43 3.09 4.18
CA ARG A 168 22.31 2.65 2.80
C ARG A 168 23.47 1.70 2.49
N SER A 169 23.17 0.51 1.98
CA SER A 169 24.15 -0.51 1.64
C SER A 169 23.92 -1.00 0.22
N ALA A 170 25.00 -1.19 -0.53
CA ALA A 170 24.95 -1.91 -1.81
C ALA A 170 24.80 -3.42 -1.55
N THR A 171 24.05 -4.10 -2.42
CA THR A 171 23.90 -5.57 -2.42
C THR A 171 24.84 -6.22 -3.38
#